data_3d946ecad0d394614b15b1a31a9da992
#
_entry.id   3d946ecad0d394614b15b1a31a9da992
#
_cell.length_a   1.000
_cell.length_b   1.000
_cell.length_c   1.000
_cell.angle_alpha   90.00
_cell.angle_beta   90.00
_cell.angle_gamma   90.00
#
_symmetry.space_group_name_H-M   'P 1'
#
loop_
_entity.id
_entity.type
_entity.pdbx_description
1 polymer ?
#
loop_
_entity_poly.entity_id
_entity_poly.type
_entity_poly.pdbx_seq_one_letter_code
_entity_poly.pdbx_strand_id
1 'polypeptide(L)'
;MELFKKLFASLNRGSVKYMIAGGVAVNLYGIERSTADIDIVLKLEKTNVLKFIKLAKRLGLKPKVPVKLDDFADPERRDSWISEKGMTVFGLYDPKAPFFLIDIFVQSPFDFDEVYRRRKKIRSEDAVIPVVPIHELILMKEKSNRPQDRADVFHLRKIMKDW
;
A
#
# COMPACT_ATOMS: atom_id res chain seq x y z
N MET A 1 3.29 15.43 2.56
CA MET A 1 1.88 15.82 2.28
C MET A 1 1.63 15.99 0.78
N GLU A 2 2.38 16.86 0.11
CA GLU A 2 2.25 17.07 -1.34
C GLU A 2 2.40 15.77 -2.15
N LEU A 3 3.39 14.93 -1.82
CA LEU A 3 3.62 13.65 -2.49
C LEU A 3 2.42 12.71 -2.34
N PHE A 4 1.82 12.65 -1.15
CA PHE A 4 0.66 11.79 -0.89
C PHE A 4 -0.54 12.21 -1.73
N LYS A 5 -0.80 13.52 -1.81
CA LYS A 5 -1.88 14.06 -2.66
C LYS A 5 -1.67 13.71 -4.12
N LYS A 6 -0.45 13.91 -4.62
CA LYS A 6 -0.10 13.59 -6.01
C LYS A 6 -0.22 12.11 -6.29
N LEU A 7 0.21 11.28 -5.35
CA LEU A 7 0.14 9.82 -5.47
C LEU A 7 -1.32 9.35 -5.59
N PHE A 8 -2.17 9.74 -4.65
CA PHE A 8 -3.58 9.32 -4.65
C PHE A 8 -4.33 9.85 -5.87
N ALA A 9 -4.09 11.10 -6.23
CA ALA A 9 -4.67 11.69 -7.44
C ALA A 9 -4.25 10.92 -8.69
N SER A 10 -2.98 10.55 -8.80
CA SER A 10 -2.44 9.81 -9.94
C SER A 10 -3.00 8.38 -10.00
N LEU A 11 -3.06 7.69 -8.86
CA LEU A 11 -3.62 6.34 -8.76
C LEU A 11 -5.08 6.31 -9.21
N ASN A 12 -5.88 7.26 -8.72
CA ASN A 12 -7.30 7.35 -9.04
C ASN A 12 -7.52 7.73 -10.50
N ARG A 13 -6.79 8.72 -10.99
CA ARG A 13 -6.87 9.18 -12.38
C ARG A 13 -6.43 8.11 -13.37
N GLY A 14 -5.43 7.32 -13.00
CA GLY A 14 -4.92 6.20 -13.80
C GLY A 14 -5.78 4.95 -13.72
N SER A 15 -6.87 4.95 -12.98
CA SER A 15 -7.75 3.80 -12.76
C SER A 15 -7.00 2.55 -12.27
N VAL A 16 -6.03 2.75 -11.40
CA VAL A 16 -5.27 1.67 -10.77
C VAL A 16 -6.12 1.04 -9.66
N LYS A 17 -6.19 -0.28 -9.64
CA LYS A 17 -6.85 -1.01 -8.55
C LYS A 17 -5.85 -1.24 -7.43
N TYR A 18 -6.11 -0.63 -6.29
CA TYR A 18 -5.23 -0.66 -5.12
C TYR A 18 -6.05 -0.49 -3.84
N MET A 19 -5.44 -0.84 -2.72
CA MET A 19 -5.95 -0.50 -1.39
C MET A 19 -4.79 -0.05 -0.51
N ILE A 20 -5.07 0.89 0.38
CA ILE A 20 -4.10 1.36 1.37
C ILE A 20 -4.16 0.45 2.60
N ALA A 21 -2.98 0.04 3.07
CA ALA A 21 -2.79 -0.74 4.28
C ALA A 21 -1.87 0.00 5.26
N GLY A 22 -1.36 -0.68 6.25
CA GLY A 22 -0.34 -0.16 7.17
C GLY A 22 -0.80 1.01 8.03
N GLY A 23 0.16 1.84 8.42
CA GLY A 23 -0.08 2.96 9.34
C GLY A 23 -0.98 4.05 8.77
N VAL A 24 -0.88 4.33 7.47
CA VAL A 24 -1.75 5.32 6.82
C VAL A 24 -3.21 4.85 6.86
N ALA A 25 -3.45 3.55 6.66
CA ALA A 25 -4.81 3.00 6.80
C ALA A 25 -5.36 3.22 8.21
N VAL A 26 -4.55 2.98 9.23
CA VAL A 26 -4.93 3.22 10.64
C VAL A 26 -5.33 4.69 10.83
N ASN A 27 -4.52 5.62 10.30
CA ASN A 27 -4.83 7.05 10.36
C ASN A 27 -6.14 7.39 9.64
N LEU A 28 -6.37 6.78 8.48
CA LEU A 28 -7.60 7.02 7.70
C LEU A 28 -8.85 6.53 8.44
N TYR A 29 -8.71 5.49 9.26
CA TYR A 29 -9.80 5.05 10.13
C TYR A 29 -10.02 5.95 11.36
N GLY A 30 -9.23 7.01 11.54
CA GLY A 30 -9.42 7.99 12.60
C GLY A 30 -8.54 7.79 13.82
N ILE A 31 -7.56 6.90 13.77
CA ILE A 31 -6.63 6.65 14.86
C ILE A 31 -5.34 7.44 14.61
N GLU A 32 -5.00 8.35 15.51
CA GLU A 32 -3.76 9.12 15.41
C GLU A 32 -2.55 8.27 15.73
N ARG A 33 -1.60 8.26 14.81
CA ARG A 33 -0.27 7.67 15.01
C ARG A 33 0.69 8.22 13.97
N SER A 34 1.97 8.25 14.32
CA SER A 34 3.00 8.64 13.36
C SER A 34 3.23 7.53 12.35
N THR A 35 3.36 7.91 11.09
CA THR A 35 3.75 7.02 10.00
C THR A 35 4.41 7.85 8.91
N ALA A 36 5.50 7.33 8.34
CA ALA A 36 6.22 7.96 7.24
C ALA A 36 6.01 7.23 5.91
N ASP A 37 5.55 5.99 5.98
CA ASP A 37 5.47 5.09 4.83
C ASP A 37 4.03 4.90 4.40
N ILE A 38 3.82 4.79 3.09
CA ILE A 38 2.53 4.37 2.54
C ILE A 38 2.66 2.92 2.10
N ASP A 39 1.80 2.07 2.63
CA ASP A 39 1.73 0.65 2.24
C ASP A 39 0.58 0.44 1.28
N ILE A 40 0.87 -0.07 0.10
CA ILE A 40 -0.09 -0.27 -0.97
C ILE A 40 -0.20 -1.75 -1.33
N VAL A 41 -1.42 -2.26 -1.33
CA VAL A 41 -1.76 -3.55 -1.93
C VAL A 41 -2.30 -3.29 -3.33
N LEU A 42 -1.58 -3.72 -4.35
CA LEU A 42 -2.02 -3.62 -5.74
C LEU A 42 -2.69 -4.92 -6.18
N LYS A 43 -3.66 -4.82 -7.07
CA LYS A 43 -4.04 -5.99 -7.87
C LYS A 43 -2.85 -6.32 -8.79
N LEU A 44 -2.25 -7.48 -8.58
CA LEU A 44 -1.03 -7.91 -9.29
C LEU A 44 -1.32 -8.55 -10.66
N GLU A 45 -2.34 -8.07 -11.34
CA GLU A 45 -2.63 -8.37 -12.74
C GLU A 45 -1.75 -7.49 -13.62
N LYS A 46 -1.21 -8.04 -14.69
CA LYS A 46 -0.22 -7.37 -15.56
C LYS A 46 -0.66 -5.98 -16.01
N THR A 47 -1.89 -5.86 -16.50
CA THR A 47 -2.42 -4.57 -16.97
C THR A 47 -2.43 -3.52 -15.86
N ASN A 48 -2.85 -3.91 -14.67
CA ASN A 48 -2.91 -3.02 -13.51
C ASN A 48 -1.52 -2.61 -13.03
N VAL A 49 -0.59 -3.57 -12.97
CA VAL A 49 0.80 -3.30 -12.59
C VAL A 49 1.47 -2.34 -13.57
N LEU A 50 1.23 -2.52 -14.87
CA LEU A 50 1.78 -1.61 -15.89
C LEU A 50 1.23 -0.19 -15.76
N LYS A 51 -0.05 -0.03 -15.43
CA LYS A 51 -0.62 1.29 -15.13
C LYS A 51 0.09 1.95 -13.95
N PHE A 52 0.34 1.18 -12.89
CA PHE A 52 1.06 1.67 -11.72
C PHE A 52 2.50 2.08 -12.08
N ILE A 53 3.23 1.24 -12.80
CA ILE A 53 4.61 1.54 -13.21
C ILE A 53 4.67 2.83 -14.03
N LYS A 54 3.73 3.01 -14.94
CA LYS A 54 3.67 4.24 -15.77
C LYS A 54 3.52 5.48 -14.90
N LEU A 55 2.61 5.47 -13.94
CA LEU A 55 2.43 6.62 -13.06
C LEU A 55 3.61 6.81 -12.11
N ALA A 56 4.21 5.73 -11.62
CA ALA A 56 5.39 5.81 -10.77
C ALA A 56 6.57 6.49 -11.50
N LYS A 57 6.80 6.14 -12.76
CA LYS A 57 7.80 6.80 -13.61
C LYS A 57 7.48 8.28 -13.80
N ARG A 58 6.21 8.60 -14.04
CA ARG A 58 5.77 9.99 -14.23
C ARG A 58 5.97 10.82 -12.96
N LEU A 59 5.79 10.23 -11.79
CA LEU A 59 6.03 10.87 -10.50
C LEU A 59 7.51 10.93 -10.12
N GLY A 60 8.38 10.32 -10.90
CA GLY A 60 9.82 10.29 -10.61
C GLY A 60 10.22 9.32 -9.50
N LEU A 61 9.37 8.35 -9.19
CA LEU A 61 9.65 7.37 -8.14
C LEU A 61 10.72 6.37 -8.61
N LYS A 62 11.59 5.98 -7.67
CA LYS A 62 12.69 5.04 -7.93
C LYS A 62 12.69 3.90 -6.92
N PRO A 63 13.08 2.69 -7.35
CA PRO A 63 13.25 1.56 -6.42
C PRO A 63 14.35 1.83 -5.41
N LYS A 64 14.12 1.42 -4.16
CA LYS A 64 15.15 1.44 -3.10
C LYS A 64 16.23 0.39 -3.30
N VAL A 65 15.89 -0.71 -3.96
CA VAL A 65 16.81 -1.81 -4.25
C VAL A 65 17.36 -1.67 -5.67
N PRO A 66 18.53 -2.26 -6.00
CA PRO A 66 19.17 -2.10 -7.30
C PRO A 66 18.50 -2.96 -8.39
N VAL A 67 17.23 -2.71 -8.65
CA VAL A 67 16.46 -3.35 -9.72
C VAL A 67 15.75 -2.26 -10.53
N LYS A 68 15.30 -2.61 -11.72
CA LYS A 68 14.52 -1.70 -12.55
C LYS A 68 13.05 -1.69 -12.09
N LEU A 69 12.43 -0.53 -12.15
CA LEU A 69 11.00 -0.40 -11.84
C LEU A 69 10.16 -1.35 -12.71
N ASP A 70 10.52 -1.52 -13.99
CA ASP A 70 9.82 -2.41 -14.91
C ASP A 70 9.86 -3.88 -14.48
N ASP A 71 10.87 -4.30 -13.72
CA ASP A 71 10.98 -5.68 -13.24
C ASP A 71 9.81 -6.08 -12.33
N PHE A 72 9.16 -5.10 -11.71
CA PHE A 72 7.99 -5.37 -10.87
C PHE A 72 6.80 -5.94 -11.66
N ALA A 73 6.76 -5.72 -12.98
CA ALA A 73 5.70 -6.25 -13.83
C ALA A 73 5.84 -7.77 -14.09
N ASP A 74 7.02 -8.32 -13.86
CA ASP A 74 7.31 -9.73 -14.11
C ASP A 74 7.01 -10.59 -12.88
N PRO A 75 5.99 -11.49 -12.94
CA PRO A 75 5.67 -12.36 -11.81
C PRO A 75 6.84 -13.24 -11.36
N GLU A 76 7.67 -13.68 -12.29
CA GLU A 76 8.84 -14.52 -11.99
C GLU A 76 9.87 -13.73 -11.18
N ARG A 77 10.06 -12.44 -11.49
CA ARG A 77 10.93 -11.55 -10.72
C ARG A 77 10.41 -11.37 -9.31
N ARG A 78 9.12 -11.10 -9.14
CA ARG A 78 8.52 -10.96 -7.81
C ARG A 78 8.67 -12.24 -6.99
N ASP A 79 8.42 -13.40 -7.60
CA ASP A 79 8.57 -14.70 -6.93
C ASP A 79 10.03 -14.94 -6.50
N SER A 80 10.97 -14.59 -7.36
CA SER A 80 12.41 -14.67 -7.08
C SER A 80 12.79 -13.76 -5.89
N TRP A 81 12.27 -12.54 -5.85
CA TRP A 81 12.54 -11.63 -4.74
C TRP A 81 12.01 -12.18 -3.40
N ILE A 82 10.87 -12.84 -3.42
CA ILE A 82 10.30 -13.48 -2.23
C ILE A 82 11.17 -14.65 -1.79
N SER A 83 11.46 -15.59 -2.70
CA SER A 83 12.16 -16.84 -2.36
C SER A 83 13.64 -16.65 -2.06
N GLU A 84 14.32 -15.76 -2.78
CA GLU A 84 15.78 -15.58 -2.66
C GLU A 84 16.17 -14.47 -1.68
N LYS A 85 15.34 -13.41 -1.57
CA LYS A 85 15.66 -12.23 -0.76
C LYS A 85 14.72 -12.01 0.41
N GLY A 86 13.69 -12.82 0.57
CA GLY A 86 12.68 -12.66 1.62
C GLY A 86 11.94 -11.34 1.55
N MET A 87 11.80 -10.74 0.36
CA MET A 87 11.09 -9.48 0.20
C MET A 87 9.60 -9.67 0.44
N THR A 88 9.02 -8.80 1.23
CA THR A 88 7.57 -8.70 1.43
C THR A 88 6.99 -7.50 0.69
N VAL A 89 7.79 -6.45 0.54
CA VAL A 89 7.41 -5.22 -0.15
C VAL A 89 8.49 -4.77 -1.12
N PHE A 90 8.05 -4.08 -2.16
CA PHE A 90 8.91 -3.40 -3.12
C PHE A 90 8.89 -1.91 -2.78
N GLY A 91 9.97 -1.42 -2.17
CA GLY A 91 10.07 -0.05 -1.70
C GLY A 91 10.42 0.92 -2.83
N LEU A 92 9.67 2.02 -2.89
CA LEU A 92 9.93 3.14 -3.80
C LEU A 92 10.14 4.41 -2.99
N TYR A 93 10.87 5.36 -3.56
CA TYR A 93 11.06 6.68 -2.96
C TYR A 93 11.09 7.75 -4.03
N ASP A 94 10.80 8.99 -3.63
CA ASP A 94 11.01 10.18 -4.46
C ASP A 94 12.38 10.77 -4.10
N PRO A 95 13.34 10.88 -5.03
CA PRO A 95 14.63 11.50 -4.75
C PRO A 95 14.56 12.92 -4.19
N LYS A 96 13.47 13.64 -4.45
CA LYS A 96 13.23 15.00 -3.93
C LYS A 96 12.68 15.00 -2.50
N ALA A 97 12.15 13.86 -2.04
CA ALA A 97 11.58 13.70 -0.70
C ALA A 97 11.93 12.30 -0.17
N PRO A 98 13.22 11.99 0.06
CA PRO A 98 13.68 10.63 0.31
C PRO A 98 13.22 10.04 1.65
N PHE A 99 12.62 10.85 2.51
CA PHE A 99 12.09 10.38 3.80
C PHE A 99 10.73 9.68 3.67
N PHE A 100 10.02 9.88 2.56
CA PHE A 100 8.73 9.24 2.32
C PHE A 100 8.93 8.00 1.47
N LEU A 101 8.54 6.86 2.03
CA LEU A 101 8.63 5.58 1.36
C LEU A 101 7.25 5.13 0.92
N ILE A 102 7.21 4.49 -0.24
CA ILE A 102 6.01 3.85 -0.76
C ILE A 102 6.35 2.37 -0.89
N ASP A 103 5.67 1.55 -0.12
CA ASP A 103 5.91 0.12 -0.07
C ASP A 103 4.76 -0.61 -0.78
N ILE A 104 5.10 -1.33 -1.83
CA ILE A 104 4.15 -2.11 -2.62
C ILE A 104 4.32 -3.59 -2.27
N PHE A 105 3.26 -4.25 -1.83
CA PHE A 105 3.34 -5.68 -1.55
C PHE A 105 3.72 -6.46 -2.81
N VAL A 106 4.75 -7.29 -2.72
CA VAL A 106 5.21 -8.13 -3.83
C VAL A 106 4.31 -9.34 -4.06
N GLN A 107 3.48 -9.66 -3.07
CA GLN A 107 2.46 -10.69 -3.10
C GLN A 107 1.25 -10.16 -2.33
N SER A 108 0.05 -10.41 -2.82
CA SER A 108 -1.15 -9.99 -2.10
C SER A 108 -1.27 -10.75 -0.78
N PRO A 109 -1.52 -10.06 0.35
CA PRO A 109 -1.69 -10.70 1.65
C PRO A 109 -3.04 -11.43 1.80
N PHE A 110 -3.90 -11.34 0.79
CA PHE A 110 -5.25 -11.92 0.77
C PHE A 110 -5.72 -12.06 -0.68
N ASP A 111 -6.88 -12.66 -0.90
CA ASP A 111 -7.54 -12.64 -2.22
C ASP A 111 -7.94 -11.19 -2.53
N PHE A 112 -7.21 -10.56 -3.45
CA PHE A 112 -7.39 -9.14 -3.75
C PHE A 112 -8.83 -8.82 -4.19
N ASP A 113 -9.37 -9.55 -5.15
CA ASP A 113 -10.69 -9.21 -5.70
C ASP A 113 -11.81 -9.35 -4.66
N GLU A 114 -11.72 -10.36 -3.81
CA GLU A 114 -12.68 -10.59 -2.73
C GLU A 114 -12.64 -9.43 -1.72
N VAL A 115 -11.46 -9.07 -1.24
CA VAL A 115 -11.31 -7.99 -0.26
C VAL A 115 -11.59 -6.63 -0.89
N TYR A 116 -11.20 -6.43 -2.14
CA TYR A 116 -11.44 -5.18 -2.87
C TYR A 116 -12.92 -4.85 -2.98
N ARG A 117 -13.77 -5.86 -3.13
CA ARG A 117 -15.24 -5.64 -3.13
C ARG A 117 -15.74 -5.06 -1.82
N ARG A 118 -15.08 -5.37 -0.71
CA ARG A 118 -15.44 -4.91 0.64
C ARG A 118 -14.61 -3.72 1.13
N ARG A 119 -13.76 -3.16 0.27
CA ARG A 119 -12.90 -2.03 0.63
C ARG A 119 -13.71 -0.86 1.18
N LYS A 120 -13.12 -0.13 2.11
CA LYS A 120 -13.70 1.13 2.57
C LYS A 120 -13.20 2.27 1.68
N LYS A 121 -14.09 3.14 1.29
CA LYS A 121 -13.77 4.34 0.51
C LYS A 121 -13.78 5.51 1.46
N ILE A 122 -12.60 5.98 1.85
CA ILE A 122 -12.47 7.05 2.83
C ILE A 122 -12.06 8.34 2.10
N ARG A 123 -12.80 9.41 2.34
CA ARG A 123 -12.47 10.72 1.78
C ARG A 123 -11.41 11.37 2.64
N SER A 124 -10.32 11.75 2.04
CA SER A 124 -9.26 12.54 2.67
C SER A 124 -8.95 13.72 1.75
N GLU A 125 -9.23 14.92 2.20
CA GLU A 125 -9.13 16.14 1.39
C GLU A 125 -9.90 15.97 0.06
N ASP A 126 -9.23 16.03 -1.07
CA ASP A 126 -9.85 16.00 -2.41
C ASP A 126 -9.91 14.59 -3.01
N ALA A 127 -9.38 13.59 -2.31
CA ALA A 127 -9.29 12.23 -2.82
C ALA A 127 -10.18 11.26 -2.05
N VAL A 128 -10.77 10.32 -2.78
CA VAL A 128 -11.39 9.13 -2.18
C VAL A 128 -10.38 8.00 -2.25
N ILE A 129 -10.02 7.48 -1.08
CA ILE A 129 -8.94 6.51 -0.94
C ILE A 129 -9.54 5.15 -0.61
N PRO A 130 -9.27 4.10 -1.41
CA PRO A 130 -9.68 2.74 -1.07
C PRO A 130 -8.76 2.18 0.02
N VAL A 131 -9.36 1.71 1.10
CA VAL A 131 -8.64 1.23 2.28
C VAL A 131 -9.01 -0.23 2.55
N VAL A 132 -8.01 -1.01 2.95
CA VAL A 132 -8.21 -2.39 3.41
C VAL A 132 -9.25 -2.39 4.55
N PRO A 133 -10.27 -3.28 4.50
CA PRO A 133 -11.23 -3.38 5.60
C PRO A 133 -10.56 -3.67 6.93
N ILE A 134 -11.15 -3.21 8.03
CA ILE A 134 -10.56 -3.33 9.36
C ILE A 134 -10.22 -4.78 9.72
N HIS A 135 -11.10 -5.72 9.36
CA HIS A 135 -10.87 -7.14 9.65
C HIS A 135 -9.55 -7.63 9.06
N GLU A 136 -9.34 -7.41 7.76
CA GLU A 136 -8.11 -7.82 7.07
C GLU A 136 -6.90 -7.02 7.56
N LEU A 137 -7.09 -5.76 7.87
CA LEU A 137 -6.00 -4.92 8.41
C LEU A 137 -5.52 -5.47 9.75
N ILE A 138 -6.43 -5.88 10.63
CA ILE A 138 -6.10 -6.53 11.90
C ILE A 138 -5.31 -7.81 11.66
N LEU A 139 -5.77 -8.68 10.75
CA LEU A 139 -5.08 -9.93 10.43
C LEU A 139 -3.65 -9.70 9.93
N MET A 140 -3.47 -8.70 9.07
CA MET A 140 -2.14 -8.33 8.56
C MET A 140 -1.22 -7.89 9.70
N LYS A 141 -1.73 -7.08 10.62
CA LYS A 141 -0.97 -6.57 11.76
C LYS A 141 -0.66 -7.64 12.80
N GLU A 142 -1.57 -8.55 13.03
CA GLU A 142 -1.34 -9.70 13.92
C GLU A 142 -0.24 -10.60 13.37
N LYS A 143 -0.18 -10.76 12.05
CA LYS A 143 0.86 -11.56 11.38
C LYS A 143 2.24 -10.94 11.54
N SER A 144 2.39 -9.62 11.38
CA SER A 144 3.66 -8.92 11.57
C SER A 144 4.03 -8.75 13.04
N ASN A 145 3.06 -8.60 13.92
CA ASN A 145 3.15 -8.67 15.39
C ASN A 145 4.28 -7.86 16.04
N ARG A 146 4.57 -6.68 15.50
CA ARG A 146 5.48 -5.72 16.13
C ARG A 146 4.75 -4.99 17.28
N PRO A 147 5.48 -4.36 18.23
CA PRO A 147 4.82 -3.58 19.30
C PRO A 147 3.81 -2.55 18.79
N GLN A 148 4.16 -1.81 17.74
CA GLN A 148 3.24 -0.85 17.11
C GLN A 148 2.02 -1.54 16.50
N ASP A 149 2.19 -2.72 15.91
CA ASP A 149 1.09 -3.49 15.32
C ASP A 149 0.10 -3.93 16.39
N ARG A 150 0.58 -4.34 17.57
CA ARG A 150 -0.30 -4.71 18.68
C ARG A 150 -1.10 -3.52 19.18
N ALA A 151 -0.49 -2.34 19.28
CA ALA A 151 -1.19 -1.11 19.64
C ALA A 151 -2.26 -0.76 18.60
N ASP A 152 -1.92 -0.86 17.32
CA ASP A 152 -2.85 -0.61 16.23
C ASP A 152 -4.06 -1.56 16.28
N VAL A 153 -3.83 -2.84 16.52
CA VAL A 153 -4.89 -3.86 16.64
C VAL A 153 -5.83 -3.51 17.80
N PHE A 154 -5.29 -3.11 18.94
CA PHE A 154 -6.08 -2.71 20.10
C PHE A 154 -7.04 -1.56 19.73
N HIS A 155 -6.53 -0.53 19.06
CA HIS A 155 -7.36 0.63 18.67
C HIS A 155 -8.34 0.28 17.55
N LEU A 156 -7.93 -0.51 16.58
CA LEU A 156 -8.81 -0.93 15.47
C LEU A 156 -9.99 -1.76 15.98
N ARG A 157 -9.77 -2.65 16.93
CA ARG A 157 -10.86 -3.43 17.53
C ARG A 157 -11.90 -2.57 18.23
N LYS A 158 -11.47 -1.49 18.86
CA LYS A 158 -12.40 -0.57 19.54
C LYS A 158 -13.34 0.14 18.59
N ILE A 159 -12.88 0.50 17.39
CA ILE A 159 -13.67 1.25 16.42
C ILE A 159 -14.35 0.37 15.37
N MET A 160 -14.07 -0.92 15.36
CA MET A 160 -14.50 -1.85 14.30
C MET A 160 -16.01 -1.83 14.08
N LYS A 161 -16.80 -1.69 15.13
CA LYS A 161 -18.26 -1.64 15.07
C LYS A 161 -18.80 -0.38 14.37
N ASP A 162 -18.00 0.67 14.25
CA ASP A 162 -18.40 1.95 13.68
C ASP A 162 -18.19 2.02 12.17
N TRP A 163 -17.64 0.93 11.60
CA TRP A 163 -17.29 0.87 10.16
C TRP A 163 -17.99 -0.34 9.44
#